data_be483c7801f34d6c4ac9c593c4c64269
#
_entry.id   be483c7801f34d6c4ac9c593c4c64269
#
_cell.length_a   1.000
_cell.length_b   1.000
_cell.length_c   1.000
_cell.angle_alpha   90.00
_cell.angle_beta   90.00
_cell.angle_gamma   90.00
#
_symmetry.space_group_name_H-M   'P 1'
#
loop_
_entity.id
_entity.type
_entity.pdbx_description
1 polymer ?
#
loop_
_entity_poly.entity_id
_entity_poly.type
_entity_poly.pdbx_seq_one_letter_code
_entity_poly.pdbx_strand_id
1 'polypeptide(L)'
;FLFLILYKNIKIFYILIGSLLLLLLMGYAKYYRDVLFFGDTYVDSLASVWLFEYDYLFFYNTYMSLAMNFNIFDKLVATFYIEDFAYGYYLLLPIISLWPGSQPTLGDWQNEVWSTGFHGALTSTYLGIPYADFGVLGIFLIPFVFGLISMYFYKNMVNRLTFSAIIQYSYWTVLLLFTIYTYPFAKLSSFIFIIIFILFSHIIKTKEKNENIILRKT
;
A
#
# COMPACT_ATOMS: atom_id res chain seq x y z
N PHE A 1 8.31 12.01 -10.26
CA PHE A 1 6.92 12.28 -10.66
C PHE A 1 6.41 13.58 -10.03
N LEU A 2 6.36 13.70 -8.70
CA LEU A 2 5.95 14.92 -7.97
C LEU A 2 6.79 16.15 -8.35
N PHE A 3 8.09 15.99 -8.50
CA PHE A 3 9.00 17.03 -8.98
C PHE A 3 8.63 17.53 -10.37
N LEU A 4 8.27 16.63 -11.29
CA LEU A 4 7.81 16.99 -12.63
C LEU A 4 6.49 17.75 -12.61
N ILE A 5 5.56 17.40 -11.73
CA ILE A 5 4.27 18.10 -11.56
C ILE A 5 4.50 19.52 -11.07
N LEU A 6 5.34 19.69 -10.04
CA LEU A 6 5.60 21.00 -9.42
C LEU A 6 6.41 21.93 -10.34
N TYR A 7 7.32 21.39 -11.16
CA TYR A 7 8.22 22.21 -11.97
C TYR A 7 7.76 22.47 -13.41
N LYS A 8 6.93 21.59 -14.00
CA LYS A 8 6.56 21.68 -15.43
C LYS A 8 5.10 22.00 -15.71
N ASN A 9 4.29 22.38 -14.72
CA ASN A 9 2.86 22.65 -14.90
C ASN A 9 2.14 21.56 -15.73
N ILE A 10 2.46 20.28 -15.47
CA ILE A 10 1.82 19.16 -16.17
C ILE A 10 0.34 19.19 -15.83
N LYS A 11 -0.50 19.29 -16.86
CA LYS A 11 -1.95 19.29 -16.67
C LYS A 11 -2.36 17.98 -16.00
N ILE A 12 -3.22 18.07 -14.98
CA ILE A 12 -3.76 16.94 -14.23
C ILE A 12 -4.32 15.84 -15.14
N PHE A 13 -4.81 16.22 -16.31
CA PHE A 13 -5.31 15.32 -17.34
C PHE A 13 -4.27 14.28 -17.81
N TYR A 14 -3.02 14.67 -18.03
CA TYR A 14 -1.95 13.72 -18.43
C TYR A 14 -1.58 12.78 -17.30
N ILE A 15 -1.72 13.24 -16.04
CA ILE A 15 -1.49 12.40 -14.87
C ILE A 15 -2.58 11.33 -14.77
N LEU A 16 -3.84 11.72 -14.95
CA LEU A 16 -4.97 10.81 -14.93
C LEU A 16 -4.88 9.77 -16.05
N ILE A 17 -4.57 10.18 -17.27
CA ILE A 17 -4.38 9.24 -18.39
C ILE A 17 -3.19 8.32 -18.13
N GLY A 18 -2.06 8.86 -17.69
CA GLY A 18 -0.88 8.04 -17.39
C GLY A 18 -1.12 7.01 -16.27
N SER A 19 -1.85 7.39 -15.23
CA SER A 19 -2.22 6.45 -14.15
C SER A 19 -3.22 5.40 -14.63
N LEU A 20 -4.19 5.76 -15.45
CA LEU A 20 -5.13 4.80 -16.06
C LEU A 20 -4.40 3.80 -16.96
N LEU A 21 -3.52 4.26 -17.83
CA LEU A 21 -2.70 3.39 -18.69
C LEU A 21 -1.81 2.46 -17.86
N LEU A 22 -1.22 2.96 -16.77
CA LEU A 22 -0.40 2.14 -15.88
C LEU A 22 -1.24 1.03 -15.23
N LEU A 23 -2.44 1.35 -14.73
CA LEU A 23 -3.36 0.37 -14.16
C LEU A 23 -3.76 -0.72 -15.16
N LEU A 24 -4.07 -0.33 -16.40
CA LEU A 24 -4.40 -1.28 -17.47
C LEU A 24 -3.21 -2.17 -17.83
N LEU A 25 -2.00 -1.61 -17.92
CA LEU A 25 -0.78 -2.38 -18.18
C LEU A 25 -0.48 -3.37 -17.04
N MET A 26 -0.66 -2.96 -15.78
CA MET A 26 -0.49 -3.86 -14.63
C MET A 26 -1.52 -4.99 -14.63
N GLY A 27 -2.78 -4.70 -14.95
CA GLY A 27 -3.84 -5.69 -15.09
C GLY A 27 -3.53 -6.69 -16.21
N TYR A 28 -3.11 -6.21 -17.36
CA TYR A 28 -2.70 -7.05 -18.48
C TYR A 28 -1.48 -7.92 -18.16
N ALA A 29 -0.45 -7.35 -17.55
CA ALA A 29 0.73 -8.10 -17.15
C ALA A 29 0.41 -9.21 -16.14
N LYS A 30 -0.49 -8.93 -15.18
CA LYS A 30 -0.98 -9.93 -14.24
C LYS A 30 -1.77 -11.03 -14.94
N TYR A 31 -2.70 -10.66 -15.82
CA TYR A 31 -3.48 -11.62 -16.61
C TYR A 31 -2.56 -12.55 -17.41
N TYR A 32 -1.63 -11.97 -18.15
CA TYR A 32 -0.67 -12.74 -18.95
C TYR A 32 0.19 -13.69 -18.11
N ARG A 33 0.66 -13.21 -16.96
CA ARG A 33 1.40 -14.06 -16.01
C ARG A 33 0.54 -15.24 -15.53
N ASP A 34 -0.69 -14.98 -15.14
CA ASP A 34 -1.57 -15.99 -14.57
C ASP A 34 -1.97 -17.03 -15.62
N VAL A 35 -2.19 -16.61 -16.87
CA VAL A 35 -2.39 -17.53 -18.02
C VAL A 35 -1.14 -18.39 -18.28
N LEU A 36 0.06 -17.82 -18.21
CA LEU A 36 1.30 -18.59 -18.37
C LEU A 36 1.51 -19.65 -17.26
N PHE A 37 1.11 -19.34 -16.03
CA PHE A 37 1.29 -20.25 -14.90
C PHE A 37 0.20 -21.31 -14.78
N PHE A 38 -1.04 -20.97 -15.06
CA PHE A 38 -2.21 -21.84 -14.83
C PHE A 38 -2.83 -22.38 -16.11
N GLY A 39 -2.42 -21.90 -17.28
CA GLY A 39 -2.90 -22.33 -18.59
C GLY A 39 -4.34 -21.91 -18.90
N ASP A 40 -4.88 -22.49 -19.97
CA ASP A 40 -6.22 -22.17 -20.48
C ASP A 40 -7.36 -22.50 -19.51
N THR A 41 -7.16 -23.52 -18.65
CA THR A 41 -8.14 -23.89 -17.60
C THR A 41 -8.42 -22.77 -16.62
N TYR A 42 -7.45 -21.89 -16.38
CA TYR A 42 -7.64 -20.69 -15.56
C TYR A 42 -8.57 -19.67 -16.24
N VAL A 43 -8.35 -19.45 -17.54
CA VAL A 43 -9.18 -18.54 -18.34
C VAL A 43 -10.63 -19.03 -18.39
N ASP A 44 -10.83 -20.33 -18.64
CA ASP A 44 -12.16 -20.95 -18.67
C ASP A 44 -12.87 -20.88 -17.31
N SER A 45 -12.12 -21.09 -16.23
CA SER A 45 -12.67 -20.98 -14.87
C SER A 45 -13.10 -19.57 -14.55
N LEU A 46 -12.32 -18.55 -14.95
CA LEU A 46 -12.67 -17.14 -14.76
C LEU A 46 -13.92 -16.76 -15.56
N ALA A 47 -13.98 -17.16 -16.83
CA ALA A 47 -15.13 -16.87 -17.70
C ALA A 47 -16.41 -17.51 -17.17
N SER A 48 -16.34 -18.77 -16.70
CA SER A 48 -17.50 -19.52 -16.19
C SER A 48 -18.03 -19.01 -14.85
N VAL A 49 -17.14 -18.61 -13.93
CA VAL A 49 -17.53 -18.17 -12.57
C VAL A 49 -18.05 -16.73 -12.57
N TRP A 50 -17.50 -15.87 -13.41
CA TRP A 50 -17.76 -14.43 -13.34
C TRP A 50 -18.61 -13.90 -14.49
N LEU A 51 -19.03 -14.75 -15.43
CA LEU A 51 -19.83 -14.36 -16.61
C LEU A 51 -19.19 -13.25 -17.46
N PHE A 52 -17.86 -13.13 -17.39
CA PHE A 52 -17.14 -12.20 -18.23
C PHE A 52 -16.87 -12.82 -19.61
N GLU A 53 -17.15 -12.07 -20.67
CA GLU A 53 -16.73 -12.46 -22.01
C GLU A 53 -15.21 -12.49 -22.10
N TYR A 54 -14.65 -13.43 -22.89
CA TYR A 54 -13.20 -13.63 -23.04
C TYR A 54 -12.44 -12.35 -23.41
N ASP A 55 -13.05 -11.49 -24.21
CA ASP A 55 -12.44 -10.22 -24.67
C ASP A 55 -12.16 -9.21 -23.54
N TYR A 56 -12.85 -9.36 -22.40
CA TYR A 56 -12.71 -8.46 -21.26
C TYR A 56 -11.96 -9.05 -20.07
N LEU A 57 -11.46 -10.27 -20.18
CA LEU A 57 -10.79 -10.96 -19.06
C LEU A 57 -9.55 -10.22 -18.56
N PHE A 58 -8.88 -9.43 -19.40
CA PHE A 58 -7.75 -8.63 -18.96
C PHE A 58 -8.16 -7.50 -17.99
N PHE A 59 -9.37 -6.95 -18.14
CA PHE A 59 -9.94 -6.00 -17.16
C PHE A 59 -10.29 -6.66 -15.84
N TYR A 60 -10.64 -7.95 -15.88
CA TYR A 60 -11.03 -8.71 -14.70
C TYR A 60 -9.95 -8.64 -13.62
N ASN A 61 -8.70 -8.86 -13.95
CA ASN A 61 -7.62 -8.82 -12.98
C ASN A 61 -7.41 -7.41 -12.35
N THR A 62 -7.63 -6.35 -13.12
CA THR A 62 -7.60 -4.98 -12.59
C THR A 62 -8.79 -4.72 -11.67
N TYR A 63 -9.98 -5.09 -12.11
CA TYR A 63 -11.22 -4.97 -11.33
C TYR A 63 -11.13 -5.76 -10.03
N MET A 64 -10.75 -7.03 -10.09
CA MET A 64 -10.62 -7.89 -8.91
C MET A 64 -9.55 -7.40 -7.94
N SER A 65 -8.45 -6.88 -8.43
CA SER A 65 -7.41 -6.31 -7.56
C SER A 65 -7.88 -5.10 -6.76
N LEU A 66 -8.86 -4.36 -7.25
CA LEU A 66 -9.45 -3.21 -6.56
C LEU A 66 -10.71 -3.60 -5.78
N ALA A 67 -11.69 -4.22 -6.46
CA ALA A 67 -13.01 -4.49 -5.90
C ALA A 67 -13.01 -5.63 -4.86
N MET A 68 -12.20 -6.68 -5.08
CA MET A 68 -12.15 -7.84 -4.19
C MET A 68 -11.70 -7.45 -2.78
N ASN A 69 -10.79 -6.50 -2.65
CA ASN A 69 -10.32 -6.05 -1.34
C ASN A 69 -11.42 -5.37 -0.52
N PHE A 70 -12.35 -4.68 -1.17
CA PHE A 70 -13.53 -4.11 -0.51
C PHE A 70 -14.52 -5.20 -0.09
N ASN A 71 -14.75 -6.22 -0.94
CA ASN A 71 -15.60 -7.36 -0.58
C ASN A 71 -15.00 -8.16 0.59
N ILE A 72 -13.68 -8.35 0.62
CA ILE A 72 -12.99 -8.99 1.73
C ILE A 72 -13.13 -8.15 3.01
N PHE A 73 -13.04 -6.83 2.90
CA PHE A 73 -13.25 -5.94 4.04
C PHE A 73 -14.70 -5.99 4.54
N ASP A 74 -15.69 -5.96 3.66
CA ASP A 74 -17.11 -6.09 4.02
C ASP A 74 -17.37 -7.41 4.75
N LYS A 75 -16.86 -8.52 4.22
CA LYS A 75 -16.95 -9.83 4.87
C LYS A 75 -16.22 -9.84 6.22
N LEU A 76 -15.08 -9.17 6.34
CA LEU A 76 -14.35 -9.03 7.61
C LEU A 76 -15.24 -8.32 8.64
N VAL A 77 -15.83 -7.18 8.28
CA VAL A 77 -16.72 -6.44 9.18
C VAL A 77 -17.95 -7.28 9.61
N ALA A 78 -18.48 -8.11 8.71
CA ALA A 78 -19.62 -8.95 9.01
C ALA A 78 -19.30 -10.16 9.89
N THR A 79 -18.05 -10.64 9.91
CA THR A 79 -17.65 -11.89 10.59
C THR A 79 -16.74 -11.67 11.78
N PHE A 80 -16.17 -10.48 11.94
CA PHE A 80 -15.22 -10.17 13.01
C PHE A 80 -15.94 -9.55 14.21
N TYR A 81 -15.98 -10.25 15.31
CA TYR A 81 -16.67 -9.81 16.54
C TYR A 81 -15.72 -9.07 17.48
N ILE A 82 -16.27 -8.40 18.49
CA ILE A 82 -15.50 -7.62 19.49
C ILE A 82 -14.48 -8.52 20.21
N GLU A 83 -14.81 -9.78 20.41
CA GLU A 83 -13.96 -10.77 21.08
C GLU A 83 -12.71 -11.14 20.26
N ASP A 84 -12.76 -10.93 18.94
CA ASP A 84 -11.67 -11.22 18.01
C ASP A 84 -10.67 -10.06 17.87
N PHE A 85 -10.94 -8.88 18.46
CA PHE A 85 -10.06 -7.72 18.30
C PHE A 85 -8.66 -8.01 18.85
N ALA A 86 -7.67 -7.69 18.02
CA ALA A 86 -6.28 -8.02 18.27
C ALA A 86 -5.49 -6.92 19.02
N TYR A 87 -6.14 -5.80 19.34
CA TYR A 87 -5.61 -4.70 20.16
C TYR A 87 -4.21 -4.21 19.77
N GLY A 88 -3.97 -4.08 18.46
CA GLY A 88 -2.72 -3.59 17.91
C GLY A 88 -1.75 -4.66 17.44
N TYR A 89 -2.08 -5.94 17.57
CA TYR A 89 -1.22 -7.04 17.13
C TYR A 89 -0.91 -6.96 15.62
N TYR A 90 -1.92 -6.80 14.78
CA TYR A 90 -1.74 -6.75 13.33
C TYR A 90 -1.02 -5.47 12.87
N LEU A 91 -1.22 -4.35 13.55
CA LEU A 91 -0.48 -3.10 13.29
C LEU A 91 1.00 -3.24 13.65
N LEU A 92 1.30 -3.96 14.73
CA LEU A 92 2.66 -4.18 15.22
C LEU A 92 3.31 -5.44 14.64
N LEU A 93 2.58 -6.21 13.83
CA LEU A 93 3.06 -7.46 13.25
C LEU A 93 4.45 -7.34 12.57
N PRO A 94 4.78 -6.27 11.82
CA PRO A 94 6.11 -6.11 11.24
C PRO A 94 7.23 -6.07 12.28
N ILE A 95 6.96 -5.54 13.48
CA ILE A 95 7.93 -5.49 14.56
C ILE A 95 7.96 -6.84 15.27
N ILE A 96 6.78 -7.43 15.52
CA ILE A 96 6.63 -8.74 16.16
C ILE A 96 7.29 -9.83 15.29
N SER A 97 7.23 -9.71 13.97
CA SER A 97 7.87 -10.66 13.02
C SER A 97 9.39 -10.71 13.09
N LEU A 98 10.04 -9.78 13.80
CA LEU A 98 11.46 -9.87 14.13
C LEU A 98 11.77 -10.94 15.18
N TRP A 99 10.75 -11.37 15.96
CA TRP A 99 10.89 -12.47 16.90
C TRP A 99 10.78 -13.82 16.19
N PRO A 100 11.59 -14.82 16.58
CA PRO A 100 11.49 -16.15 16.00
C PRO A 100 10.15 -16.80 16.33
N GLY A 101 9.54 -17.46 15.34
CA GLY A 101 8.26 -18.15 15.48
C GLY A 101 7.29 -17.83 14.34
N SER A 102 6.22 -18.61 14.23
CA SER A 102 5.14 -18.34 13.29
C SER A 102 4.27 -17.20 13.82
N GLN A 103 4.13 -16.16 13.01
CA GLN A 103 3.32 -14.99 13.34
C GLN A 103 2.12 -14.96 12.38
N PRO A 104 0.92 -15.39 12.83
CA PRO A 104 -0.25 -15.40 11.95
C PRO A 104 -0.63 -13.98 11.51
N THR A 105 -0.84 -13.83 10.23
CA THR A 105 -1.32 -12.58 9.64
C THR A 105 -2.85 -12.52 9.68
N LEU A 106 -3.42 -11.33 9.48
CA LEU A 106 -4.87 -11.19 9.31
C LEU A 106 -5.40 -12.04 8.15
N GLY A 107 -4.60 -12.17 7.07
CA GLY A 107 -4.95 -13.01 5.93
C GLY A 107 -4.99 -14.51 6.28
N ASP A 108 -4.12 -14.99 7.16
CA ASP A 108 -4.12 -16.37 7.64
C ASP A 108 -5.38 -16.64 8.46
N TRP A 109 -5.73 -15.74 9.39
CA TRP A 109 -6.98 -15.81 10.16
C TRP A 109 -8.22 -15.86 9.23
N GLN A 110 -8.26 -14.99 8.21
CA GLN A 110 -9.35 -14.95 7.24
C GLN A 110 -9.47 -16.28 6.46
N ASN A 111 -8.35 -16.86 6.06
CA ASN A 111 -8.33 -18.14 5.34
C ASN A 111 -8.83 -19.29 6.24
N GLU A 112 -8.45 -19.30 7.49
CA GLU A 112 -8.86 -20.31 8.47
C GLU A 112 -10.35 -20.21 8.77
N VAL A 113 -10.83 -19.04 9.19
CA VAL A 113 -12.23 -18.82 9.58
C VAL A 113 -13.19 -18.98 8.41
N TRP A 114 -12.79 -18.53 7.22
CA TRP A 114 -13.68 -18.60 6.04
C TRP A 114 -13.51 -19.88 5.24
N SER A 115 -12.59 -20.76 5.62
CA SER A 115 -12.31 -22.05 4.94
C SER A 115 -12.19 -21.89 3.43
N THR A 116 -11.46 -20.87 3.00
CA THR A 116 -11.40 -20.48 1.57
C THR A 116 -10.66 -21.48 0.70
N GLY A 117 -9.84 -22.37 1.30
CA GLY A 117 -8.92 -23.26 0.56
C GLY A 117 -7.86 -22.50 -0.26
N PHE A 118 -7.79 -21.19 -0.10
CA PHE A 118 -6.86 -20.34 -0.85
C PHE A 118 -5.49 -20.30 -0.18
N HIS A 119 -4.43 -20.66 -0.92
CA HIS A 119 -3.05 -20.64 -0.44
C HIS A 119 -2.40 -19.26 -0.62
N GLY A 120 -3.02 -18.21 -0.14
CA GLY A 120 -2.49 -16.85 -0.24
C GLY A 120 -3.06 -15.93 0.81
N ALA A 121 -2.32 -14.87 1.14
CA ALA A 121 -2.82 -13.87 2.05
C ALA A 121 -3.96 -13.07 1.40
N LEU A 122 -5.15 -13.16 1.97
CA LEU A 122 -6.25 -12.28 1.62
C LEU A 122 -5.92 -10.86 2.09
N THR A 123 -6.26 -9.88 1.27
CA THR A 123 -6.02 -8.47 1.58
C THR A 123 -7.36 -7.73 1.66
N SER A 124 -7.60 -7.09 2.79
CA SER A 124 -8.82 -6.31 3.06
C SER A 124 -8.47 -4.83 3.10
N THR A 125 -8.35 -4.13 2.01
CA THR A 125 -7.94 -2.72 1.93
C THR A 125 -6.97 -2.29 3.07
N TYR A 126 -6.62 -1.02 3.18
CA TYR A 126 -5.81 -0.59 4.34
C TYR A 126 -6.64 -0.51 5.64
N LEU A 127 -7.96 -0.47 5.54
CA LEU A 127 -8.87 -0.39 6.71
C LEU A 127 -9.01 -1.72 7.45
N GLY A 128 -8.70 -2.86 6.80
CA GLY A 128 -8.87 -4.17 7.40
C GLY A 128 -8.04 -4.39 8.65
N ILE A 129 -6.77 -4.02 8.64
CA ILE A 129 -5.87 -4.13 9.80
C ILE A 129 -6.30 -3.22 10.95
N PRO A 130 -6.52 -1.90 10.75
CA PRO A 130 -7.07 -1.04 11.78
C PRO A 130 -8.40 -1.53 12.37
N TYR A 131 -9.28 -2.08 11.53
CA TYR A 131 -10.54 -2.63 11.99
C TYR A 131 -10.35 -3.90 12.84
N ALA A 132 -9.50 -4.82 12.39
CA ALA A 132 -9.21 -6.04 13.13
C ALA A 132 -8.54 -5.77 14.49
N ASP A 133 -7.77 -4.69 14.61
CA ASP A 133 -7.14 -4.33 15.88
C ASP A 133 -8.08 -3.55 16.81
N PHE A 134 -8.86 -2.59 16.30
CA PHE A 134 -9.59 -1.65 17.15
C PHE A 134 -11.05 -1.39 16.70
N GLY A 135 -11.57 -2.20 15.79
CA GLY A 135 -12.92 -2.03 15.26
C GLY A 135 -13.11 -0.68 14.56
N VAL A 136 -14.29 -0.12 14.73
CA VAL A 136 -14.67 1.16 14.12
C VAL A 136 -13.73 2.30 14.57
N LEU A 137 -13.23 2.28 15.81
CA LEU A 137 -12.28 3.29 16.28
C LEU A 137 -10.98 3.26 15.48
N GLY A 138 -10.51 2.08 15.09
CA GLY A 138 -9.31 1.93 14.27
C GLY A 138 -9.46 2.57 12.89
N ILE A 139 -10.65 2.44 12.28
CA ILE A 139 -10.96 3.05 10.97
C ILE A 139 -10.84 4.58 11.00
N PHE A 140 -11.16 5.22 12.10
CA PHE A 140 -11.04 6.68 12.23
C PHE A 140 -9.65 7.11 12.70
N LEU A 141 -9.12 6.44 13.72
CA LEU A 141 -7.87 6.85 14.37
C LEU A 141 -6.65 6.71 13.44
N ILE A 142 -6.53 5.58 12.77
CA ILE A 142 -5.35 5.30 11.94
C ILE A 142 -5.27 6.20 10.71
N PRO A 143 -6.36 6.42 9.92
CA PRO A 143 -6.34 7.41 8.85
C PRO A 143 -6.08 8.84 9.34
N PHE A 144 -6.60 9.21 10.50
CA PHE A 144 -6.32 10.52 11.10
C PHE A 144 -4.83 10.70 11.38
N VAL A 145 -4.18 9.71 12.00
CA VAL A 145 -2.73 9.72 12.24
C VAL A 145 -1.96 9.80 10.91
N PHE A 146 -2.37 9.06 9.89
CA PHE A 146 -1.75 9.13 8.56
C PHE A 146 -1.92 10.51 7.93
N GLY A 147 -3.07 11.15 8.13
CA GLY A 147 -3.29 12.55 7.72
C GLY A 147 -2.32 13.52 8.39
N LEU A 148 -2.10 13.38 9.70
CA LEU A 148 -1.13 14.21 10.43
C LEU A 148 0.30 14.01 9.94
N ILE A 149 0.71 12.76 9.71
CA ILE A 149 2.04 12.42 9.16
C ILE A 149 2.19 12.99 7.75
N SER A 150 1.15 12.86 6.92
CA SER A 150 1.12 13.43 5.56
C SER A 150 1.32 14.94 5.58
N MET A 151 0.62 15.63 6.48
CA MET A 151 0.74 17.07 6.67
C MET A 151 2.14 17.48 7.12
N TYR A 152 2.76 16.70 8.01
CA TYR A 152 4.14 16.93 8.44
C TYR A 152 5.13 16.84 7.28
N PHE A 153 5.08 15.76 6.48
CA PHE A 153 5.96 15.60 5.32
C PHE A 153 5.71 16.66 4.25
N TYR A 154 4.45 16.98 3.98
CA TYR A 154 4.08 18.04 3.05
C TYR A 154 4.65 19.40 3.47
N LYS A 155 4.41 19.82 4.72
CA LYS A 155 4.95 21.08 5.26
C LYS A 155 6.47 21.12 5.22
N ASN A 156 7.13 20.02 5.56
CA ASN A 156 8.57 19.93 5.53
C ASN A 156 9.11 20.08 4.09
N MET A 157 8.44 19.47 3.11
CA MET A 157 8.79 19.61 1.68
C MET A 157 8.62 21.05 1.20
N VAL A 158 7.44 21.67 1.46
CA VAL A 158 7.15 23.03 0.97
C VAL A 158 8.07 24.07 1.63
N ASN A 159 8.34 23.94 2.93
CA ASN A 159 9.12 24.94 3.66
C ASN A 159 10.63 24.85 3.40
N ARG A 160 11.14 23.68 3.06
CA ARG A 160 12.60 23.46 2.94
C ARG A 160 13.08 23.27 1.52
N LEU A 161 12.25 22.75 0.60
CA LEU A 161 12.54 22.43 -0.80
C LEU A 161 13.90 21.69 -1.00
N THR A 162 14.33 20.94 0.04
CA THR A 162 15.54 20.12 -0.04
C THR A 162 15.23 18.81 -0.77
N PHE A 163 16.22 18.26 -1.45
CA PHE A 163 16.10 16.96 -2.14
C PHE A 163 15.61 15.86 -1.20
N SER A 164 16.11 15.84 0.03
CA SER A 164 15.69 14.91 1.09
C SER A 164 14.21 15.04 1.44
N ALA A 165 13.70 16.26 1.62
CA ALA A 165 12.29 16.48 1.96
C ALA A 165 11.34 16.06 0.81
N ILE A 166 11.77 16.31 -0.45
CA ILE A 166 11.01 15.91 -1.65
C ILE A 166 10.94 14.38 -1.72
N ILE A 167 12.05 13.66 -1.52
CA ILE A 167 12.08 12.19 -1.55
C ILE A 167 11.19 11.61 -0.45
N GLN A 168 11.28 12.11 0.78
CA GLN A 168 10.45 11.64 1.90
C GLN A 168 8.97 11.80 1.60
N TYR A 169 8.55 12.97 1.13
CA TYR A 169 7.15 13.21 0.77
C TYR A 169 6.71 12.35 -0.42
N SER A 170 7.55 12.19 -1.44
CA SER A 170 7.24 11.33 -2.59
C SER A 170 7.07 9.88 -2.19
N TYR A 171 7.96 9.35 -1.34
CA TYR A 171 7.86 7.98 -0.84
C TYR A 171 6.59 7.79 -0.01
N TRP A 172 6.29 8.73 0.90
CA TRP A 172 5.06 8.71 1.69
C TRP A 172 3.80 8.73 0.82
N THR A 173 3.79 9.56 -0.23
CA THR A 173 2.68 9.62 -1.19
C THR A 173 2.48 8.29 -1.92
N VAL A 174 3.57 7.62 -2.31
CA VAL A 174 3.50 6.29 -2.92
C VAL A 174 2.91 5.27 -1.95
N LEU A 175 3.32 5.27 -0.69
CA LEU A 175 2.72 4.40 0.33
C LEU A 175 1.22 4.65 0.49
N LEU A 176 0.78 5.91 0.49
CA LEU A 176 -0.64 6.26 0.55
C LEU A 176 -1.41 5.77 -0.68
N LEU A 177 -0.84 5.79 -1.88
CA LEU A 177 -1.49 5.23 -3.07
C LEU A 177 -1.72 3.72 -2.93
N PHE A 178 -0.81 3.01 -2.29
CA PHE A 178 -1.00 1.58 -2.03
C PHE A 178 -2.07 1.26 -0.98
N THR A 179 -2.54 2.25 -0.20
CA THR A 179 -3.62 2.04 0.80
C THR A 179 -4.94 1.61 0.17
N ILE A 180 -5.18 1.92 -1.09
CA ILE A 180 -6.38 1.45 -1.82
C ILE A 180 -6.37 -0.08 -1.89
N TYR A 181 -5.19 -0.67 -2.05
CA TYR A 181 -5.04 -2.11 -2.24
C TYR A 181 -4.81 -2.86 -0.93
N THR A 182 -3.92 -2.36 -0.07
CA THR A 182 -3.50 -3.07 1.16
C THR A 182 -3.03 -2.09 2.21
N TYR A 183 -2.88 -2.57 3.45
CA TYR A 183 -2.20 -1.82 4.49
C TYR A 183 -0.67 -1.84 4.25
N PRO A 184 -0.06 -0.72 3.82
CA PRO A 184 1.33 -0.72 3.36
C PRO A 184 2.34 -0.99 4.50
N PHE A 185 1.93 -0.74 5.75
CA PHE A 185 2.80 -0.95 6.92
C PHE A 185 2.69 -2.36 7.52
N ALA A 186 1.91 -3.27 6.93
CA ALA A 186 1.87 -4.67 7.34
C ALA A 186 3.17 -5.43 7.03
N LYS A 187 4.06 -4.86 6.21
CA LYS A 187 5.30 -5.50 5.78
C LYS A 187 6.50 -4.88 6.46
N LEU A 188 7.37 -5.72 7.03
CA LEU A 188 8.65 -5.29 7.62
C LEU A 188 9.50 -4.46 6.65
N SER A 189 9.49 -4.81 5.35
CA SER A 189 10.19 -4.06 4.31
C SER A 189 9.80 -2.59 4.26
N SER A 190 8.52 -2.26 4.43
CA SER A 190 8.05 -0.87 4.44
C SER A 190 8.64 -0.07 5.60
N PHE A 191 8.73 -0.67 6.78
CA PHE A 191 9.39 -0.05 7.94
C PHE A 191 10.89 0.13 7.73
N ILE A 192 11.57 -0.89 7.20
CA ILE A 192 13.00 -0.82 6.90
C ILE A 192 13.27 0.32 5.91
N PHE A 193 12.47 0.42 4.84
CA PHE A 193 12.63 1.52 3.87
C PHE A 193 12.38 2.88 4.50
N ILE A 194 11.39 3.05 5.38
CA ILE A 194 11.18 4.32 6.10
C ILE A 194 12.40 4.68 6.92
N ILE A 195 12.95 3.74 7.68
CA ILE A 195 14.15 3.95 8.50
C ILE A 195 15.34 4.33 7.62
N ILE A 196 15.57 3.59 6.54
CA ILE A 196 16.64 3.88 5.57
C ILE A 196 16.50 5.30 5.01
N PHE A 197 15.28 5.68 4.59
CA PHE A 197 15.04 7.02 4.05
C PHE A 197 15.25 8.13 5.09
N ILE A 198 14.86 7.91 6.35
CA ILE A 198 15.12 8.87 7.43
C ILE A 198 16.61 9.02 7.67
N LEU A 199 17.36 7.91 7.76
CA LEU A 199 18.81 7.91 7.97
C LEU A 199 19.53 8.57 6.79
N PHE A 200 19.19 8.21 5.56
CA PHE A 200 19.77 8.80 4.35
C PHE A 200 19.53 10.32 4.28
N SER A 201 18.33 10.74 4.61
CA SER A 201 17.96 12.15 4.74
C SER A 201 18.80 12.89 5.77
N HIS A 202 19.08 12.26 6.90
CA HIS A 202 19.93 12.86 7.95
C HIS A 202 21.37 13.02 7.49
N ILE A 203 21.93 12.03 6.81
CA ILE A 203 23.29 12.07 6.26
C ILE A 203 23.43 13.21 5.24
N ILE A 204 22.50 13.33 4.29
CA ILE A 204 22.52 14.40 3.28
C ILE A 204 22.49 15.78 3.95
N LYS A 205 21.58 15.97 4.91
CA LYS A 205 21.44 17.23 5.63
C LYS A 205 22.72 17.63 6.38
N THR A 206 23.40 16.65 6.95
CA THR A 206 24.68 16.89 7.66
C THR A 206 25.78 17.31 6.68
N LYS A 207 25.82 16.70 5.49
CA LYS A 207 26.78 17.05 4.44
C LYS A 207 26.55 18.47 3.91
N GLU A 208 25.32 18.83 3.57
CA GLU A 208 24.95 20.18 3.12
C GLU A 208 25.30 21.26 4.15
N LYS A 209 25.10 20.97 5.44
CA LYS A 209 25.48 21.89 6.53
C LYS A 209 27.00 22.11 6.59
N ASN A 210 27.78 21.05 6.43
CA ASN A 210 29.23 21.13 6.47
C ASN A 210 29.80 21.90 5.26
N GLU A 211 29.28 21.69 4.06
CA GLU A 211 29.67 22.42 2.86
C GLU A 211 29.39 23.94 2.99
N ASN A 212 28.22 24.30 3.53
CA ASN A 212 27.87 25.70 3.78
C ASN A 212 28.74 26.37 4.85
N ILE A 213 29.28 25.62 5.81
CA ILE A 213 30.23 26.15 6.81
C ILE A 213 31.60 26.42 6.17
N ILE A 214 32.03 25.55 5.26
CA ILE A 214 33.29 25.70 4.54
C ILE A 214 33.23 26.92 3.62
N LEU A 215 32.15 27.08 2.84
CA LEU A 215 31.95 28.20 1.92
C LEU A 215 31.84 29.58 2.63
N ARG A 216 31.45 29.59 3.91
CA ARG A 216 31.43 30.86 4.70
C ARG A 216 32.77 31.25 5.31
N LYS A 217 33.75 30.35 5.30
CA LYS A 217 35.09 30.58 5.85
C LYS A 217 36.12 30.90 4.77
N THR A 218 35.76 30.72 3.51
CA THR A 218 36.55 31.17 2.34
C THR A 218 36.06 32.53 1.86
#